data_1015f6d70557e1bfdaf4399696b9bce0
#
_entry.id   1015f6d70557e1bfdaf4399696b9bce0
#
_cell.length_a   1.000
_cell.length_b   1.000
_cell.length_c   1.000
_cell.angle_alpha   90.00
_cell.angle_beta   90.00
_cell.angle_gamma   90.00
#
_symmetry.space_group_name_H-M   'P 1'
#
loop_
_entity.id
_entity.type
_entity.pdbx_description
1 polymer ?
#
loop_
_entity_poly.entity_id
_entity_poly.type
_entity_poly.pdbx_seq_one_letter_code
_entity_poly.pdbx_strand_id
1 'polypeptide(L)'
;MSHPYTSLLLIPTGIGARIGGFAGDALPVARTLAAAAERVITHPNVLNGASLFWPMGNVLYVEGYGLDQFCAGVWNLRPVRQNCVGVVLDAGIPPDLQQRHLQVMQAAQATLGLNIGPWRLTRQPLGVSVGFSPSGASQGSLARPDALLETAQELVRLGAEAIAVVARFPDDLDFSQYEQGRGVDPLAGVEALISHLVVRELRIPCAHAPAFYPETFPKPVHPRAAAEEVGFTFLPSVLVGLSYAPQFVKSGDPVQPGDLTAEQVDSVIAPATAFGGPGLLHLASRYGSAMLSQPHHNAPPLTRTDGVLARPPLFIAVEENTTVMQVHPRQLGIPHVSVTSYLEAVGVVVAHRAGVAWSSLRLSSSTPEKLGSHTCAVRGRGAEHLSGTESQ
;
A
#
# COMPACT_ATOMS: atom_id res chain seq x y z
N MET A 1 24.00 -13.15 -6.37
CA MET A 1 22.57 -13.55 -6.38
C MET A 1 21.76 -12.31 -6.68
N SER A 2 20.77 -12.36 -7.57
CA SER A 2 19.85 -11.23 -7.79
C SER A 2 19.05 -11.00 -6.49
N HIS A 3 18.75 -9.72 -6.16
CA HIS A 3 17.86 -9.43 -5.04
C HIS A 3 16.45 -9.99 -5.31
N PRO A 4 15.67 -10.29 -4.27
CA PRO A 4 14.29 -10.73 -4.44
C PRO A 4 13.44 -9.68 -5.19
N TYR A 5 12.74 -10.09 -6.25
CA TYR A 5 11.88 -9.19 -7.03
C TYR A 5 10.74 -8.66 -6.17
N THR A 6 10.68 -7.36 -5.99
CA THR A 6 9.72 -6.68 -5.12
C THR A 6 8.73 -5.88 -5.94
N SER A 7 7.45 -6.20 -5.83
CA SER A 7 6.35 -5.51 -6.49
C SER A 7 5.54 -4.70 -5.48
N LEU A 8 5.19 -3.47 -5.83
CA LEU A 8 4.32 -2.59 -5.04
C LEU A 8 2.95 -2.53 -5.70
N LEU A 9 1.90 -2.94 -4.98
CA LEU A 9 0.50 -2.87 -5.43
C LEU A 9 -0.21 -1.74 -4.69
N LEU A 10 -0.58 -0.69 -5.41
CA LEU A 10 -1.28 0.48 -4.89
C LEU A 10 -2.67 0.58 -5.48
N ILE A 11 -3.69 0.33 -4.67
CA ILE A 11 -5.10 0.53 -5.02
C ILE A 11 -5.70 1.42 -3.92
N PRO A 12 -5.62 2.76 -4.07
CA PRO A 12 -6.04 3.68 -3.02
C PRO A 12 -7.50 3.49 -2.64
N THR A 13 -7.78 3.55 -1.34
CA THR A 13 -9.13 3.45 -0.79
C THR A 13 -9.89 4.77 -0.89
N GLY A 14 -11.22 4.74 -0.79
CA GLY A 14 -12.07 5.94 -0.75
C GLY A 14 -12.17 6.73 -2.05
N ILE A 15 -11.77 6.14 -3.17
CA ILE A 15 -11.81 6.78 -4.49
C ILE A 15 -12.59 5.95 -5.53
N GLY A 16 -13.36 4.97 -5.10
CA GLY A 16 -14.23 4.17 -5.94
C GLY A 16 -13.51 3.34 -6.99
N ALA A 17 -12.38 2.74 -6.66
CA ALA A 17 -11.69 1.79 -7.54
C ALA A 17 -12.62 0.62 -7.86
N ARG A 18 -12.71 0.22 -9.13
CA ARG A 18 -13.59 -0.88 -9.57
C ARG A 18 -13.17 -2.24 -8.99
N ILE A 19 -11.88 -2.41 -8.72
CA ILE A 19 -11.30 -3.53 -7.97
C ILE A 19 -10.47 -2.92 -6.85
N GLY A 20 -10.70 -3.29 -5.60
CA GLY A 20 -10.07 -2.70 -4.42
C GLY A 20 -10.79 -1.48 -3.86
N GLY A 21 -11.96 -1.12 -4.42
CA GLY A 21 -12.83 -0.08 -3.88
C GLY A 21 -13.74 -0.59 -2.77
N PHE A 22 -13.84 -1.89 -2.60
CA PHE A 22 -14.53 -2.59 -1.53
C PHE A 22 -13.50 -3.33 -0.68
N ALA A 23 -13.68 -3.38 0.63
CA ALA A 23 -12.67 -3.93 1.51
C ALA A 23 -12.32 -5.38 1.14
N GLY A 24 -11.06 -5.64 0.83
CA GLY A 24 -10.52 -6.96 0.51
C GLY A 24 -10.86 -7.50 -0.88
N ASP A 25 -11.60 -6.80 -1.72
CA ASP A 25 -11.98 -7.33 -3.05
C ASP A 25 -10.81 -7.32 -4.07
N ALA A 26 -9.68 -6.71 -3.72
CA ALA A 26 -8.42 -6.81 -4.47
C ALA A 26 -7.51 -7.97 -3.99
N LEU A 27 -7.91 -8.75 -2.99
CA LEU A 27 -7.12 -9.88 -2.50
C LEU A 27 -6.79 -10.91 -3.60
N PRO A 28 -7.69 -11.26 -4.54
CA PRO A 28 -7.34 -12.14 -5.67
C PRO A 28 -6.19 -11.59 -6.52
N VAL A 29 -6.12 -10.26 -6.71
CA VAL A 29 -5.02 -9.59 -7.41
C VAL A 29 -3.72 -9.74 -6.60
N ALA A 30 -3.75 -9.43 -5.30
CA ALA A 30 -2.58 -9.57 -4.43
C ALA A 30 -2.06 -11.02 -4.39
N ARG A 31 -2.95 -12.02 -4.32
CA ARG A 31 -2.60 -13.44 -4.35
C ARG A 31 -1.91 -13.86 -5.64
N THR A 32 -2.43 -13.40 -6.78
CA THR A 32 -1.85 -13.72 -8.09
C THR A 32 -0.49 -13.05 -8.25
N LEU A 33 -0.36 -11.79 -7.80
CA LEU A 33 0.90 -11.08 -7.82
C LEU A 33 1.93 -11.71 -6.86
N ALA A 34 1.50 -12.16 -5.68
CA ALA A 34 2.36 -12.87 -4.72
C ALA A 34 2.93 -14.19 -5.27
N ALA A 35 2.24 -14.82 -6.22
CA ALA A 35 2.78 -15.99 -6.93
C ALA A 35 3.80 -15.60 -8.02
N ALA A 36 3.76 -14.36 -8.50
CA ALA A 36 4.63 -13.87 -9.58
C ALA A 36 5.89 -13.15 -9.08
N ALA A 37 5.86 -12.55 -7.88
CA ALA A 37 6.95 -11.80 -7.28
C ALA A 37 7.44 -12.48 -5.98
N GLU A 38 8.72 -12.32 -5.65
CA GLU A 38 9.24 -12.83 -4.37
C GLU A 38 8.73 -12.03 -3.18
N ARG A 39 8.39 -10.75 -3.37
CA ARG A 39 7.80 -9.87 -2.36
C ARG A 39 6.74 -8.98 -2.98
N VAL A 40 5.65 -8.79 -2.25
CA VAL A 40 4.61 -7.81 -2.57
C VAL A 40 4.44 -6.87 -1.39
N ILE A 41 4.42 -5.58 -1.64
CA ILE A 41 4.10 -4.56 -0.64
C ILE A 41 2.74 -3.99 -1.02
N THR A 42 1.81 -3.95 -0.08
CA THR A 42 0.50 -3.34 -0.30
C THR A 42 -0.13 -2.89 1.03
N HIS A 43 -1.27 -2.24 0.97
CA HIS A 43 -1.92 -1.62 2.13
C HIS A 43 -3.13 -2.42 2.64
N PRO A 44 -3.62 -2.11 3.86
CA PRO A 44 -4.68 -2.87 4.55
C PRO A 44 -5.92 -3.12 3.71
N ASN A 45 -6.46 -2.13 3.01
CA ASN A 45 -7.69 -2.27 2.26
C ASN A 45 -7.63 -3.36 1.15
N VAL A 46 -6.45 -3.58 0.58
CA VAL A 46 -6.21 -4.66 -0.41
C VAL A 46 -6.27 -6.04 0.27
N LEU A 47 -5.76 -6.15 1.51
CA LEU A 47 -5.54 -7.41 2.20
C LEU A 47 -6.65 -7.78 3.19
N ASN A 48 -7.40 -6.80 3.71
CA ASN A 48 -8.49 -7.07 4.63
C ASN A 48 -9.58 -7.94 3.96
N GLY A 49 -10.39 -8.56 4.79
CA GLY A 49 -11.42 -9.47 4.34
C GLY A 49 -10.95 -10.90 4.32
N ALA A 50 -10.51 -11.40 3.19
CA ALA A 50 -10.13 -12.80 3.05
C ALA A 50 -8.69 -13.13 3.52
N SER A 51 -7.86 -12.14 3.86
CA SER A 51 -6.48 -12.37 4.35
C SER A 51 -6.43 -13.24 5.61
N LEU A 52 -7.44 -13.16 6.46
CA LEU A 52 -7.62 -14.00 7.63
C LEU A 52 -7.60 -15.50 7.28
N PHE A 53 -8.18 -15.87 6.15
CA PHE A 53 -8.32 -17.24 5.69
C PHE A 53 -7.27 -17.66 4.65
N TRP A 54 -6.45 -16.71 4.20
CA TRP A 54 -5.46 -16.95 3.15
C TRP A 54 -4.14 -16.26 3.43
N PRO A 55 -3.31 -16.80 4.33
CA PRO A 55 -2.02 -16.22 4.67
C PRO A 55 -1.07 -16.24 3.46
N MET A 56 -0.37 -15.12 3.27
CA MET A 56 0.63 -14.93 2.21
C MET A 56 1.93 -14.44 2.84
N GLY A 57 2.87 -15.35 3.05
CA GLY A 57 4.12 -15.06 3.77
C GLY A 57 5.08 -14.09 3.09
N ASN A 58 4.85 -13.79 1.80
CA ASN A 58 5.65 -12.86 1.02
C ASN A 58 4.93 -11.52 0.71
N VAL A 59 3.78 -11.25 1.36
CA VAL A 59 3.04 -10.01 1.21
C VAL A 59 3.17 -9.17 2.49
N LEU A 60 3.59 -7.93 2.36
CA LEU A 60 3.76 -6.99 3.47
C LEU A 60 2.54 -6.09 3.60
N TYR A 61 1.98 -6.04 4.82
CA TYR A 61 0.82 -5.25 5.21
C TYR A 61 1.29 -3.88 5.71
N VAL A 62 1.22 -2.85 4.84
CA VAL A 62 1.79 -1.53 5.11
C VAL A 62 0.72 -0.45 5.03
N GLU A 63 0.48 0.24 6.12
CA GLU A 63 -0.48 1.35 6.19
C GLU A 63 -0.09 2.49 5.23
N GLY A 64 -1.10 3.22 4.70
CA GLY A 64 -0.94 4.17 3.60
C GLY A 64 0.08 5.28 3.85
N TYR A 65 0.09 5.93 5.03
CA TYR A 65 1.10 6.94 5.36
C TYR A 65 2.51 6.33 5.46
N GLY A 66 2.62 5.16 6.10
CA GLY A 66 3.88 4.43 6.18
C GLY A 66 4.40 4.05 4.79
N LEU A 67 3.48 3.67 3.90
CA LEU A 67 3.79 3.37 2.50
C LEU A 67 4.28 4.61 1.74
N ASP A 68 3.66 5.77 1.94
CA ASP A 68 4.11 7.03 1.34
C ASP A 68 5.51 7.42 1.82
N GLN A 69 5.81 7.26 3.13
CA GLN A 69 7.13 7.52 3.70
C GLN A 69 8.18 6.53 3.20
N PHE A 70 7.80 5.27 2.99
CA PHE A 70 8.66 4.26 2.36
C PHE A 70 8.98 4.66 0.91
N CYS A 71 7.98 5.00 0.11
CA CYS A 71 8.14 5.43 -1.28
C CYS A 71 9.00 6.71 -1.40
N ALA A 72 8.88 7.62 -0.42
CA ALA A 72 9.74 8.81 -0.33
C ALA A 72 11.19 8.47 0.07
N GLY A 73 11.46 7.24 0.55
CA GLY A 73 12.75 6.83 1.09
C GLY A 73 13.09 7.47 2.44
N VAL A 74 12.09 7.98 3.14
CA VAL A 74 12.22 8.53 4.51
C VAL A 74 12.23 7.41 5.53
N TRP A 75 11.45 6.35 5.26
CA TRP A 75 11.40 5.15 6.10
C TRP A 75 11.73 3.90 5.27
N ASN A 76 12.37 2.94 5.93
CA ASN A 76 12.57 1.58 5.47
C ASN A 76 11.54 0.67 6.15
N LEU A 77 11.26 -0.50 5.56
CA LEU A 77 10.40 -1.51 6.14
C LEU A 77 11.25 -2.63 6.73
N ARG A 78 11.01 -2.97 8.00
CA ARG A 78 11.64 -4.10 8.69
C ARG A 78 10.62 -5.21 8.88
N PRO A 79 10.64 -6.28 8.07
CA PRO A 79 9.78 -7.43 8.27
C PRO A 79 9.99 -8.04 9.66
N VAL A 80 8.91 -8.43 10.31
CA VAL A 80 8.90 -9.07 11.62
C VAL A 80 8.20 -10.41 11.55
N ARG A 81 8.45 -11.26 12.53
CA ARG A 81 7.74 -12.55 12.65
C ARG A 81 6.41 -12.39 13.34
N GLN A 82 6.34 -11.49 14.30
CA GLN A 82 5.13 -11.20 15.07
C GLN A 82 5.29 -9.85 15.76
N ASN A 83 4.19 -9.08 15.80
CA ASN A 83 4.04 -7.88 16.62
C ASN A 83 3.16 -8.17 17.83
N CYS A 84 3.41 -7.49 18.94
CA CYS A 84 2.46 -7.33 20.02
C CYS A 84 1.43 -6.26 19.60
N VAL A 85 0.18 -6.66 19.30
CA VAL A 85 -0.86 -5.76 18.81
C VAL A 85 -1.65 -5.17 19.97
N GLY A 86 -1.49 -3.87 20.23
CA GLY A 86 -2.35 -3.11 21.15
C GLY A 86 -3.67 -2.73 20.49
N VAL A 87 -4.75 -2.63 21.26
CA VAL A 87 -6.08 -2.30 20.72
C VAL A 87 -6.66 -1.07 21.40
N VAL A 88 -6.95 -0.04 20.61
CA VAL A 88 -7.72 1.13 21.00
C VAL A 88 -9.20 0.87 20.70
N LEU A 89 -10.05 0.97 21.70
CA LEU A 89 -11.49 0.98 21.54
C LEU A 89 -12.02 2.40 21.75
N ASP A 90 -12.81 2.89 20.81
CA ASP A 90 -13.49 4.19 20.93
C ASP A 90 -14.52 4.15 22.09
N ALA A 91 -14.43 5.13 22.99
CA ALA A 91 -15.41 5.27 24.08
C ALA A 91 -16.85 5.54 23.58
N GLY A 92 -17.02 5.91 22.32
CA GLY A 92 -18.32 6.01 21.65
C GLY A 92 -18.98 4.68 21.34
N ILE A 93 -18.25 3.56 21.46
CA ILE A 93 -18.81 2.22 21.21
C ILE A 93 -19.71 1.81 22.39
N PRO A 94 -20.97 1.40 22.14
CA PRO A 94 -21.85 0.91 23.20
C PRO A 94 -21.28 -0.30 23.95
N PRO A 95 -21.59 -0.49 25.26
CA PRO A 95 -20.95 -1.52 26.11
C PRO A 95 -21.10 -2.95 25.60
N ASP A 96 -22.21 -3.30 25.00
CA ASP A 96 -22.45 -4.61 24.41
C ASP A 96 -21.57 -4.87 23.17
N LEU A 97 -21.37 -3.87 22.33
CA LEU A 97 -20.41 -3.94 21.23
C LEU A 97 -18.96 -3.93 21.72
N GLN A 98 -18.62 -3.17 22.76
CA GLN A 98 -17.29 -3.25 23.39
C GLN A 98 -17.00 -4.69 23.82
N GLN A 99 -17.96 -5.31 24.55
CA GLN A 99 -17.83 -6.70 25.00
C GLN A 99 -17.61 -7.67 23.82
N ARG A 100 -18.32 -7.46 22.71
CA ARG A 100 -18.17 -8.27 21.50
C ARG A 100 -16.76 -8.14 20.91
N HIS A 101 -16.20 -6.93 20.83
CA HIS A 101 -14.84 -6.74 20.33
C HIS A 101 -13.79 -7.38 21.25
N LEU A 102 -13.99 -7.32 22.57
CA LEU A 102 -13.13 -8.05 23.53
C LEU A 102 -13.20 -9.57 23.32
N GLN A 103 -14.37 -10.13 23.06
CA GLN A 103 -14.53 -11.54 22.74
C GLN A 103 -13.84 -11.91 21.42
N VAL A 104 -13.89 -11.04 20.40
CA VAL A 104 -13.17 -11.22 19.13
C VAL A 104 -11.66 -11.26 19.37
N MET A 105 -11.12 -10.38 20.20
CA MET A 105 -9.69 -10.38 20.56
C MET A 105 -9.31 -11.69 21.27
N GLN A 106 -10.08 -12.14 22.24
CA GLN A 106 -9.86 -13.41 22.95
C GLN A 106 -9.95 -14.61 22.01
N ALA A 107 -10.92 -14.63 21.10
CA ALA A 107 -11.05 -15.66 20.09
C ALA A 107 -9.83 -15.68 19.14
N ALA A 108 -9.36 -14.52 18.68
CA ALA A 108 -8.18 -14.43 17.84
C ALA A 108 -6.90 -14.92 18.54
N GLN A 109 -6.74 -14.62 19.83
CA GLN A 109 -5.65 -15.21 20.63
C GLN A 109 -5.75 -16.74 20.72
N ALA A 110 -6.94 -17.23 21.06
CA ALA A 110 -7.14 -18.66 21.34
C ALA A 110 -7.09 -19.53 20.07
N THR A 111 -7.55 -19.04 18.93
CA THR A 111 -7.71 -19.84 17.70
C THR A 111 -6.63 -19.57 16.64
N LEU A 112 -6.04 -18.38 16.63
CA LEU A 112 -5.03 -17.97 15.65
C LEU A 112 -3.64 -17.81 16.28
N GLY A 113 -3.53 -17.85 17.61
CA GLY A 113 -2.26 -17.69 18.33
C GLY A 113 -1.69 -16.27 18.21
N LEU A 114 -2.52 -15.24 17.98
CA LEU A 114 -2.04 -13.87 17.83
C LEU A 114 -1.55 -13.32 19.18
N ASN A 115 -0.45 -12.56 19.14
CA ASN A 115 0.06 -11.84 20.28
C ASN A 115 -0.70 -10.50 20.44
N ILE A 116 -1.90 -10.57 21.05
CA ILE A 116 -2.70 -9.38 21.35
C ILE A 116 -2.28 -8.86 22.71
N GLY A 117 -1.77 -7.64 22.72
CA GLY A 117 -1.26 -6.97 23.91
C GLY A 117 -2.34 -6.20 24.68
N PRO A 118 -1.96 -5.10 25.33
CA PRO A 118 -2.89 -4.31 26.11
C PRO A 118 -3.96 -3.65 25.24
N TRP A 119 -5.14 -3.43 25.80
CA TRP A 119 -6.19 -2.65 25.17
C TRP A 119 -6.65 -1.52 26.10
N ARG A 120 -7.20 -0.43 25.53
CA ARG A 120 -7.75 0.70 26.26
C ARG A 120 -8.95 1.29 25.52
N LEU A 121 -9.90 1.80 26.31
CA LEU A 121 -10.89 2.76 25.82
C LEU A 121 -10.24 4.14 25.69
N THR A 122 -10.62 4.90 24.67
CA THR A 122 -10.29 6.33 24.60
C THR A 122 -10.98 7.06 25.77
N ARG A 123 -10.38 8.17 26.24
CA ARG A 123 -10.97 8.94 27.35
C ARG A 123 -12.31 9.58 27.00
N GLN A 124 -12.54 9.85 25.72
CA GLN A 124 -13.75 10.45 25.17
C GLN A 124 -14.04 9.80 23.81
N PRO A 125 -15.31 9.81 23.36
CA PRO A 125 -15.64 9.38 22.01
C PRO A 125 -14.81 10.12 20.95
N LEU A 126 -14.34 9.40 19.94
CA LEU A 126 -13.56 9.95 18.85
C LEU A 126 -14.36 10.94 18.00
N GLY A 127 -15.68 10.78 17.93
CA GLY A 127 -16.56 11.65 17.19
C GLY A 127 -16.26 11.65 15.69
N VAL A 128 -16.39 10.47 15.09
CA VAL A 128 -16.17 10.26 13.65
C VAL A 128 -17.26 10.96 12.85
N SER A 129 -16.87 11.72 11.82
CA SER A 129 -17.78 12.24 10.81
C SER A 129 -17.31 11.83 9.42
N VAL A 130 -18.27 11.58 8.53
CA VAL A 130 -18.07 11.04 7.18
C VAL A 130 -18.64 12.01 6.15
N GLY A 131 -18.03 12.10 4.99
CA GLY A 131 -18.47 12.96 3.89
C GLY A 131 -17.75 12.66 2.58
N PHE A 132 -18.03 13.47 1.56
CA PHE A 132 -17.40 13.36 0.26
C PHE A 132 -16.76 14.68 -0.14
N SER A 133 -15.62 14.60 -0.80
CA SER A 133 -14.98 15.75 -1.43
C SER A 133 -15.71 16.19 -2.70
N PRO A 134 -15.44 17.39 -3.25
CA PRO A 134 -15.99 17.80 -4.54
C PRO A 134 -15.63 16.87 -5.70
N SER A 135 -14.56 16.11 -5.61
CA SER A 135 -14.18 15.08 -6.61
C SER A 135 -14.95 13.77 -6.46
N GLY A 136 -15.79 13.64 -5.42
CA GLY A 136 -16.51 12.41 -5.10
C GLY A 136 -15.69 11.38 -4.29
N ALA A 137 -14.46 11.71 -3.88
CA ALA A 137 -13.68 10.86 -2.99
C ALA A 137 -14.21 10.94 -1.56
N SER A 138 -14.17 9.81 -0.83
CA SER A 138 -14.52 9.75 0.58
C SER A 138 -13.57 10.58 1.42
N GLN A 139 -14.11 11.28 2.41
CA GLN A 139 -13.36 12.06 3.39
C GLN A 139 -14.09 12.04 4.74
N GLY A 140 -13.42 12.49 5.78
CA GLY A 140 -14.05 12.63 7.08
C GLY A 140 -13.15 13.33 8.08
N SER A 141 -13.63 13.43 9.32
CA SER A 141 -12.85 14.01 10.42
C SER A 141 -13.09 13.30 11.73
N LEU A 142 -12.20 13.54 12.70
CA LEU A 142 -12.34 13.15 14.09
C LEU A 142 -12.51 14.40 14.94
N ALA A 143 -13.50 14.41 15.82
CA ALA A 143 -13.65 15.49 16.79
C ALA A 143 -12.55 15.47 17.86
N ARG A 144 -12.03 14.29 18.22
CA ARG A 144 -11.04 14.09 19.27
C ARG A 144 -9.85 13.24 18.82
N PRO A 145 -9.03 13.72 17.87
CA PRO A 145 -7.80 13.04 17.46
C PRO A 145 -6.78 12.95 18.62
N ASP A 146 -6.80 13.90 19.55
CA ASP A 146 -6.01 13.89 20.78
C ASP A 146 -6.28 12.65 21.63
N ALA A 147 -7.56 12.28 21.85
CA ALA A 147 -7.93 11.11 22.62
C ALA A 147 -7.44 9.79 21.98
N LEU A 148 -7.44 9.71 20.64
CA LEU A 148 -6.87 8.59 19.92
C LEU A 148 -5.35 8.47 20.16
N LEU A 149 -4.63 9.57 19.96
CA LEU A 149 -3.17 9.57 20.04
C LEU A 149 -2.66 9.33 21.47
N GLU A 150 -3.29 9.94 22.48
CA GLU A 150 -2.96 9.69 23.89
C GLU A 150 -3.13 8.21 24.25
N THR A 151 -4.24 7.59 23.83
CA THR A 151 -4.52 6.18 24.10
C THR A 151 -3.53 5.27 23.38
N ALA A 152 -3.24 5.53 22.11
CA ALA A 152 -2.24 4.78 21.35
C ALA A 152 -0.83 4.90 21.95
N GLN A 153 -0.43 6.09 22.39
CA GLN A 153 0.85 6.31 23.09
C GLN A 153 0.94 5.54 24.40
N GLU A 154 -0.17 5.45 25.16
CA GLU A 154 -0.21 4.64 26.38
C GLU A 154 0.03 3.16 26.06
N LEU A 155 -0.63 2.63 25.02
CA LEU A 155 -0.45 1.24 24.61
C LEU A 155 0.98 0.93 24.16
N VAL A 156 1.62 1.86 23.43
CA VAL A 156 3.04 1.73 23.06
C VAL A 156 3.94 1.69 24.30
N ARG A 157 3.70 2.54 25.29
CA ARG A 157 4.45 2.50 26.56
C ARG A 157 4.25 1.18 27.33
N LEU A 158 3.12 0.51 27.12
CA LEU A 158 2.82 -0.80 27.69
C LEU A 158 3.33 -1.98 26.83
N GLY A 159 4.08 -1.69 25.76
CA GLY A 159 4.75 -2.70 24.94
C GLY A 159 4.03 -3.07 23.63
N ALA A 160 3.01 -2.33 23.20
CA ALA A 160 2.43 -2.54 21.88
C ALA A 160 3.41 -2.12 20.78
N GLU A 161 3.57 -2.98 19.78
CA GLU A 161 4.43 -2.78 18.60
C GLU A 161 3.62 -2.46 17.34
N ALA A 162 2.30 -2.68 17.37
CA ALA A 162 1.33 -2.28 16.36
C ALA A 162 0.01 -1.92 17.04
N ILE A 163 -0.79 -1.05 16.43
CA ILE A 163 -2.06 -0.59 16.99
C ILE A 163 -3.23 -0.91 16.06
N ALA A 164 -4.21 -1.65 16.58
CA ALA A 164 -5.53 -1.76 15.99
C ALA A 164 -6.47 -0.71 16.62
N VAL A 165 -7.19 0.05 15.80
CA VAL A 165 -8.19 1.03 16.28
C VAL A 165 -9.58 0.56 15.90
N VAL A 166 -10.46 0.40 16.88
CA VAL A 166 -11.88 0.14 16.64
C VAL A 166 -12.63 1.44 16.92
N ALA A 167 -13.21 2.02 15.89
CA ALA A 167 -13.90 3.30 15.99
C ALA A 167 -15.42 3.16 15.77
N ARG A 168 -16.20 3.97 16.47
CA ARG A 168 -17.65 4.06 16.30
C ARG A 168 -17.98 5.02 15.18
N PHE A 169 -18.74 4.56 14.19
CA PHE A 169 -19.24 5.36 13.08
C PHE A 169 -20.72 5.73 13.29
N PRO A 170 -21.20 6.81 12.63
CA PRO A 170 -22.64 7.14 12.63
C PRO A 170 -23.48 6.00 12.03
N ASP A 171 -24.70 5.79 12.57
CA ASP A 171 -25.62 4.75 12.10
C ASP A 171 -26.49 5.20 10.91
N ASP A 172 -26.50 6.50 10.60
CA ASP A 172 -27.34 7.12 9.57
C ASP A 172 -26.64 7.30 8.23
N LEU A 173 -25.59 6.53 7.97
CA LEU A 173 -24.85 6.57 6.71
C LEU A 173 -25.61 5.87 5.59
N ASP A 174 -25.62 6.47 4.40
CA ASP A 174 -26.21 5.87 3.21
C ASP A 174 -25.22 4.93 2.50
N PHE A 175 -25.42 3.64 2.66
CA PHE A 175 -24.66 2.58 1.99
C PHE A 175 -25.36 2.03 0.73
N SER A 176 -26.48 2.61 0.30
CA SER A 176 -27.33 2.04 -0.77
C SER A 176 -26.58 1.76 -2.07
N GLN A 177 -25.65 2.62 -2.48
CA GLN A 177 -24.83 2.41 -3.66
C GLN A 177 -23.75 1.34 -3.43
N TYR A 178 -23.12 1.37 -2.27
CA TYR A 178 -22.09 0.43 -1.86
C TYR A 178 -22.65 -1.01 -1.79
N GLU A 179 -23.81 -1.20 -1.17
CA GLU A 179 -24.53 -2.48 -1.10
C GLU A 179 -24.83 -3.06 -2.50
N GLN A 180 -24.99 -2.20 -3.51
CA GLN A 180 -25.20 -2.61 -4.90
C GLN A 180 -23.88 -2.85 -5.65
N GLY A 181 -22.72 -2.77 -4.99
CA GLY A 181 -21.42 -2.94 -5.60
C GLY A 181 -20.97 -1.74 -6.45
N ARG A 182 -21.44 -0.53 -6.13
CA ARG A 182 -21.19 0.71 -6.88
C ARG A 182 -20.73 1.84 -5.95
N GLY A 183 -20.18 2.90 -6.57
CA GLY A 183 -19.83 4.13 -5.87
C GLY A 183 -18.53 4.02 -5.10
N VAL A 184 -18.41 4.88 -4.11
CA VAL A 184 -17.23 5.05 -3.25
C VAL A 184 -17.63 4.60 -1.84
N ASP A 185 -16.79 3.82 -1.21
CA ASP A 185 -16.94 3.47 0.20
C ASP A 185 -16.94 4.76 1.06
N PRO A 186 -18.05 5.07 1.73
CA PRO A 186 -18.16 6.31 2.49
C PRO A 186 -17.23 6.36 3.70
N LEU A 187 -16.83 5.22 4.27
CA LEU A 187 -16.01 5.16 5.47
C LEU A 187 -14.52 5.36 5.19
N ALA A 188 -14.07 4.90 4.02
CA ALA A 188 -12.66 4.70 3.71
C ALA A 188 -11.78 5.94 3.92
N GLY A 189 -12.31 7.14 3.70
CA GLY A 189 -11.55 8.39 3.88
C GLY A 189 -11.21 8.67 5.33
N VAL A 190 -12.16 8.53 6.24
CA VAL A 190 -11.91 8.75 7.67
C VAL A 190 -11.22 7.55 8.31
N GLU A 191 -11.47 6.36 7.82
CA GLU A 191 -10.74 5.17 8.24
C GLU A 191 -9.24 5.32 7.96
N ALA A 192 -8.88 5.75 6.75
CA ALA A 192 -7.50 6.08 6.40
C ALA A 192 -6.92 7.17 7.33
N LEU A 193 -7.69 8.23 7.63
CA LEU A 193 -7.27 9.29 8.53
C LEU A 193 -6.93 8.76 9.93
N ILE A 194 -7.74 7.85 10.49
CA ILE A 194 -7.49 7.22 11.80
C ILE A 194 -6.12 6.55 11.83
N SER A 195 -5.84 5.70 10.87
CA SER A 195 -4.56 4.99 10.81
C SER A 195 -3.39 5.93 10.55
N HIS A 196 -3.55 6.89 9.62
CA HIS A 196 -2.53 7.87 9.26
C HIS A 196 -2.07 8.71 10.45
N LEU A 197 -3.01 9.14 11.30
CA LEU A 197 -2.67 9.92 12.49
C LEU A 197 -1.76 9.13 13.43
N VAL A 198 -2.08 7.88 13.71
CA VAL A 198 -1.28 7.02 14.59
C VAL A 198 0.09 6.72 13.98
N VAL A 199 0.14 6.33 12.71
CA VAL A 199 1.40 5.99 12.02
C VAL A 199 2.32 7.21 11.93
N ARG A 200 1.76 8.39 11.61
CA ARG A 200 2.52 9.63 11.51
C ARG A 200 3.16 10.04 12.85
N GLU A 201 2.40 9.95 13.93
CA GLU A 201 2.85 10.42 15.23
C GLU A 201 3.73 9.40 15.96
N LEU A 202 3.41 8.10 15.83
CA LEU A 202 4.08 7.05 16.61
C LEU A 202 5.07 6.22 15.81
N ARG A 203 4.99 6.26 14.48
CA ARG A 203 5.83 5.48 13.55
C ARG A 203 5.81 3.98 13.83
N ILE A 204 4.64 3.44 14.10
CA ILE A 204 4.39 2.01 14.25
C ILE A 204 3.25 1.60 13.33
N PRO A 205 3.15 0.32 12.93
CA PRO A 205 2.03 -0.17 12.13
C PRO A 205 0.68 0.11 12.81
N CYS A 206 -0.27 0.60 12.05
CA CYS A 206 -1.64 0.83 12.52
C CYS A 206 -2.63 0.44 11.43
N ALA A 207 -3.77 -0.08 11.84
CA ALA A 207 -4.94 -0.27 10.99
C ALA A 207 -6.21 -0.10 11.84
N HIS A 208 -7.35 0.00 11.18
CA HIS A 208 -8.64 0.30 11.80
C HIS A 208 -9.67 -0.76 11.45
N ALA A 209 -10.69 -0.84 12.29
CA ALA A 209 -11.91 -1.59 12.04
C ALA A 209 -13.12 -0.75 12.50
N PRO A 210 -14.23 -0.75 11.75
CA PRO A 210 -15.44 -0.08 12.18
C PRO A 210 -16.15 -0.89 13.26
N ALA A 211 -16.86 -0.19 14.16
CA ALA A 211 -17.77 -0.77 15.13
C ALA A 211 -19.22 -0.46 14.72
N PHE A 212 -19.90 -1.45 14.18
CA PHE A 212 -21.32 -1.39 13.85
C PHE A 212 -22.11 -2.45 14.59
N TYR A 213 -23.42 -2.18 14.80
CA TYR A 213 -24.33 -3.25 15.13
C TYR A 213 -24.52 -4.19 13.94
N PRO A 214 -24.61 -5.51 14.16
CA PRO A 214 -24.90 -6.43 13.07
C PRO A 214 -26.26 -6.09 12.50
N GLU A 215 -26.30 -5.81 11.21
CA GLU A 215 -27.56 -5.62 10.51
C GLU A 215 -28.29 -6.95 10.29
N THR A 216 -29.62 -6.89 10.31
CA THR A 216 -30.44 -7.99 9.82
C THR A 216 -30.56 -7.83 8.31
N PHE A 217 -30.07 -8.81 7.55
CA PHE A 217 -30.08 -8.77 6.09
C PHE A 217 -31.46 -9.11 5.50
N PRO A 218 -32.35 -8.12 5.26
CA PRO A 218 -33.61 -8.38 4.59
C PRO A 218 -33.47 -8.43 3.06
N LYS A 219 -32.31 -8.01 2.51
CA LYS A 219 -32.09 -7.89 1.07
C LYS A 219 -30.77 -8.52 0.66
N PRO A 220 -30.71 -9.14 -0.54
CA PRO A 220 -29.43 -9.55 -1.11
C PRO A 220 -28.52 -8.33 -1.38
N VAL A 221 -27.27 -8.39 -0.92
CA VAL A 221 -26.24 -7.42 -1.24
C VAL A 221 -25.37 -7.91 -2.39
N HIS A 222 -24.73 -7.00 -3.08
CA HIS A 222 -23.79 -7.36 -4.15
C HIS A 222 -22.64 -8.20 -3.59
N PRO A 223 -22.14 -9.26 -4.27
CA PRO A 223 -21.09 -10.14 -3.75
C PRO A 223 -19.82 -9.41 -3.31
N ARG A 224 -19.47 -8.28 -3.92
CA ARG A 224 -18.30 -7.48 -3.54
C ARG A 224 -18.48 -6.76 -2.21
N ALA A 225 -19.70 -6.32 -1.89
CA ALA A 225 -20.03 -5.72 -0.60
C ALA A 225 -20.26 -6.78 0.49
N ALA A 226 -20.63 -8.02 0.11
CA ALA A 226 -20.99 -9.07 1.04
C ALA A 226 -19.87 -9.45 2.04
N ALA A 227 -18.58 -9.32 1.65
CA ALA A 227 -17.47 -9.63 2.53
C ALA A 227 -17.46 -8.72 3.77
N GLU A 228 -17.79 -7.45 3.59
CA GLU A 228 -17.90 -6.48 4.67
C GLU A 228 -19.15 -6.73 5.51
N GLU A 229 -20.30 -6.93 4.86
CA GLU A 229 -21.55 -7.20 5.50
C GLU A 229 -21.51 -8.45 6.41
N VAL A 230 -20.82 -9.51 6.00
CA VAL A 230 -20.63 -10.71 6.82
C VAL A 230 -19.44 -10.63 7.79
N GLY A 231 -18.81 -9.47 7.90
CA GLY A 231 -17.75 -9.19 8.87
C GLY A 231 -16.37 -9.75 8.53
N PHE A 232 -16.10 -10.13 7.27
CA PHE A 232 -14.80 -10.64 6.86
C PHE A 232 -13.69 -9.59 6.98
N THR A 233 -14.02 -8.30 6.84
CA THR A 233 -13.07 -7.19 6.82
C THR A 233 -12.82 -6.55 8.18
N PHE A 234 -13.52 -6.99 9.22
CA PHE A 234 -13.53 -6.38 10.54
C PHE A 234 -12.29 -6.74 11.38
N LEU A 235 -12.36 -6.48 12.68
CA LEU A 235 -11.25 -6.59 13.61
C LEU A 235 -10.39 -7.86 13.47
N PRO A 236 -10.91 -9.08 13.21
CA PRO A 236 -10.06 -10.26 13.06
C PRO A 236 -9.04 -10.14 11.92
N SER A 237 -9.46 -9.61 10.77
CA SER A 237 -8.56 -9.40 9.62
C SER A 237 -7.50 -8.35 9.90
N VAL A 238 -7.87 -7.27 10.59
CA VAL A 238 -6.95 -6.21 11.01
C VAL A 238 -5.91 -6.76 11.99
N LEU A 239 -6.32 -7.55 12.99
CA LEU A 239 -5.39 -8.17 13.95
C LEU A 239 -4.40 -9.12 13.28
N VAL A 240 -4.85 -9.94 12.33
CA VAL A 240 -3.97 -10.80 11.54
C VAL A 240 -2.99 -9.96 10.73
N GLY A 241 -3.45 -8.96 9.99
CA GLY A 241 -2.59 -8.08 9.19
C GLY A 241 -1.52 -7.39 10.03
N LEU A 242 -1.90 -6.81 11.16
CA LEU A 242 -0.99 -6.12 12.06
C LEU A 242 0.00 -7.06 12.76
N SER A 243 -0.37 -8.32 12.98
CA SER A 243 0.52 -9.28 13.66
C SER A 243 1.85 -9.49 12.93
N TYR A 244 1.90 -9.32 11.61
CA TYR A 244 3.11 -9.45 10.79
C TYR A 244 3.44 -8.20 9.96
N ALA A 245 2.76 -7.08 10.21
CA ALA A 245 3.06 -5.80 9.56
C ALA A 245 4.51 -5.40 9.84
N PRO A 246 5.28 -4.95 8.83
CA PRO A 246 6.66 -4.56 9.03
C PRO A 246 6.77 -3.31 9.90
N GLN A 247 7.82 -3.23 10.72
CA GLN A 247 8.15 -2.04 11.48
C GLN A 247 8.74 -0.96 10.56
N PHE A 248 8.51 0.30 10.91
CA PHE A 248 9.05 1.46 10.19
C PHE A 248 10.38 1.90 10.82
N VAL A 249 11.44 1.88 10.02
CA VAL A 249 12.80 2.27 10.41
C VAL A 249 13.17 3.55 9.68
N LYS A 250 13.70 4.56 10.35
CA LYS A 250 14.12 5.80 9.67
C LYS A 250 15.26 5.51 8.70
N SER A 251 15.21 6.15 7.54
CA SER A 251 16.36 6.19 6.64
C SER A 251 17.53 6.86 7.35
N GLY A 252 18.69 6.19 7.39
CA GLY A 252 19.85 6.65 8.19
C GLY A 252 20.05 5.89 9.50
N ASP A 253 19.03 5.20 10.04
CA ASP A 253 19.23 4.23 11.10
C ASP A 253 20.00 3.00 10.53
N PRO A 254 20.73 2.23 11.37
CA PRO A 254 21.43 1.04 10.88
C PRO A 254 20.49 0.05 10.19
N VAL A 255 20.77 -0.22 8.92
CA VAL A 255 20.01 -1.19 8.13
C VAL A 255 20.37 -2.60 8.59
N GLN A 256 19.37 -3.43 8.89
CA GLN A 256 19.54 -4.82 9.26
C GLN A 256 19.34 -5.73 8.02
N PRO A 257 19.94 -6.94 8.02
CA PRO A 257 19.65 -7.93 6.98
C PRO A 257 18.14 -8.22 6.92
N GLY A 258 17.56 -8.03 5.74
CA GLY A 258 16.12 -8.20 5.51
C GLY A 258 15.30 -6.92 5.52
N ASP A 259 15.85 -5.80 5.97
CA ASP A 259 15.21 -4.48 5.79
C ASP A 259 15.02 -4.18 4.30
N LEU A 260 13.91 -3.55 3.98
CA LEU A 260 13.56 -3.15 2.63
C LEU A 260 13.67 -1.64 2.48
N THR A 261 14.30 -1.21 1.40
CA THR A 261 14.37 0.21 1.00
C THR A 261 13.59 0.45 -0.29
N ALA A 262 13.20 1.70 -0.54
CA ALA A 262 12.44 2.05 -1.74
C ALA A 262 13.18 1.74 -3.05
N GLU A 263 14.52 1.74 -3.04
CA GLU A 263 15.36 1.38 -4.19
C GLU A 263 15.29 -0.11 -4.57
N GLN A 264 14.70 -0.94 -3.71
CA GLN A 264 14.52 -2.37 -3.96
C GLN A 264 13.18 -2.69 -4.64
N VAL A 265 12.34 -1.68 -4.91
CA VAL A 265 11.09 -1.86 -5.65
C VAL A 265 11.39 -2.01 -7.14
N ASP A 266 11.02 -3.14 -7.73
CA ASP A 266 11.24 -3.45 -9.14
C ASP A 266 10.04 -3.06 -10.02
N SER A 267 8.82 -3.14 -9.49
CA SER A 267 7.61 -2.76 -10.21
C SER A 267 6.55 -2.13 -9.30
N VAL A 268 5.74 -1.25 -9.88
CA VAL A 268 4.62 -0.57 -9.22
C VAL A 268 3.37 -0.73 -10.07
N ILE A 269 2.31 -1.24 -9.49
CA ILE A 269 1.03 -1.48 -10.17
C ILE A 269 -0.03 -0.61 -9.51
N ALA A 270 -0.76 0.17 -10.31
CA ALA A 270 -1.86 1.01 -9.82
C ALA A 270 -2.96 1.17 -10.88
N PRO A 271 -4.20 1.55 -10.48
CA PRO A 271 -5.24 1.97 -11.41
C PRO A 271 -4.76 3.15 -12.27
N ALA A 272 -5.04 3.11 -13.58
CA ALA A 272 -4.56 4.12 -14.53
C ALA A 272 -5.00 5.56 -14.19
N THR A 273 -6.10 5.72 -13.45
CA THR A 273 -6.67 7.01 -13.04
C THR A 273 -6.23 7.47 -11.64
N ALA A 274 -5.34 6.73 -10.94
CA ALA A 274 -4.98 6.97 -9.55
C ALA A 274 -3.47 7.29 -9.35
N PHE A 275 -2.78 7.84 -10.34
CA PHE A 275 -1.35 8.11 -10.26
C PHE A 275 -0.97 9.37 -9.46
N GLY A 276 -1.95 10.14 -8.97
CA GLY A 276 -1.72 11.34 -8.16
C GLY A 276 -1.44 11.09 -6.67
N GLY A 277 -1.39 9.83 -6.23
CA GLY A 277 -1.11 9.50 -4.83
C GLY A 277 0.34 9.82 -4.42
N PRO A 278 0.58 10.25 -3.15
CA PRO A 278 1.91 10.66 -2.70
C PRO A 278 2.98 9.59 -2.90
N GLY A 279 2.69 8.32 -2.61
CA GLY A 279 3.65 7.22 -2.79
C GLY A 279 4.14 7.07 -4.23
N LEU A 280 3.22 7.13 -5.21
CA LEU A 280 3.56 7.07 -6.63
C LEU A 280 4.40 8.28 -7.06
N LEU A 281 3.99 9.49 -6.64
CA LEU A 281 4.71 10.72 -6.96
C LEU A 281 6.12 10.73 -6.37
N HIS A 282 6.27 10.28 -5.12
CA HIS A 282 7.58 10.17 -4.48
C HIS A 282 8.48 9.17 -5.21
N LEU A 283 8.00 7.97 -5.51
CA LEU A 283 8.79 7.00 -6.26
C LEU A 283 9.18 7.51 -7.63
N ALA A 284 8.26 8.13 -8.38
CA ALA A 284 8.55 8.71 -9.68
C ALA A 284 9.60 9.84 -9.58
N SER A 285 9.47 10.75 -8.59
CA SER A 285 10.36 11.90 -8.43
C SER A 285 11.78 11.52 -8.03
N ARG A 286 11.97 10.41 -7.30
CA ARG A 286 13.30 9.92 -6.87
C ARG A 286 14.24 9.67 -8.04
N TYR A 287 13.71 9.35 -9.21
CA TYR A 287 14.50 9.07 -10.41
C TYR A 287 14.65 10.28 -11.33
N GLY A 288 14.09 11.44 -10.93
CA GLY A 288 14.33 12.78 -11.47
C GLY A 288 13.85 13.00 -12.90
N SER A 289 14.20 14.18 -13.45
CA SER A 289 13.92 14.56 -14.84
C SER A 289 14.54 13.63 -15.89
N ALA A 290 15.47 12.77 -15.51
CA ALA A 290 16.00 11.71 -16.36
C ALA A 290 14.94 10.68 -16.77
N MET A 291 13.89 10.46 -15.94
CA MET A 291 12.74 9.63 -16.32
C MET A 291 11.85 10.32 -17.38
N LEU A 292 11.78 11.64 -17.37
CA LEU A 292 10.90 12.41 -18.25
C LEU A 292 11.43 12.52 -19.68
N SER A 293 12.70 12.25 -19.90
CA SER A 293 13.39 12.51 -21.17
C SER A 293 13.78 11.27 -21.99
N GLN A 294 13.58 10.04 -21.47
CA GLN A 294 14.00 8.84 -22.21
C GLN A 294 13.10 7.61 -22.00
N PRO A 295 12.87 6.78 -23.03
CA PRO A 295 12.22 5.49 -22.87
C PRO A 295 13.08 4.55 -22.01
N HIS A 296 12.47 3.94 -21.06
CA HIS A 296 12.77 2.87 -20.08
C HIS A 296 14.21 2.31 -19.87
N HIS A 297 15.23 2.67 -20.64
CA HIS A 297 16.55 2.01 -20.59
C HIS A 297 17.74 2.87 -20.15
N ASN A 298 17.60 4.19 -19.97
CA ASN A 298 18.76 5.08 -19.79
C ASN A 298 18.66 6.10 -18.63
N ALA A 299 17.80 5.89 -17.62
CA ALA A 299 17.86 6.73 -16.43
C ALA A 299 19.22 6.51 -15.70
N PRO A 300 19.89 7.58 -15.21
CA PRO A 300 21.11 7.41 -14.46
C PRO A 300 20.80 6.58 -13.21
N PRO A 301 21.59 5.53 -12.96
CA PRO A 301 21.36 4.67 -11.83
C PRO A 301 21.65 5.42 -10.51
N LEU A 302 20.71 5.35 -9.57
CA LEU A 302 20.99 5.67 -8.17
C LEU A 302 21.79 4.51 -7.57
N THR A 303 22.75 4.81 -6.73
CA THR A 303 23.49 3.77 -6.02
C THR A 303 22.67 3.34 -4.79
N ARG A 304 22.35 2.07 -4.71
CA ARG A 304 21.67 1.47 -3.54
C ARG A 304 22.62 1.43 -2.34
N THR A 305 22.08 1.23 -1.16
CA THR A 305 22.84 1.07 0.09
C THR A 305 23.81 -0.13 0.07
N ASP A 306 23.57 -1.13 -0.81
CA ASP A 306 24.43 -2.29 -1.04
C ASP A 306 25.49 -2.05 -2.15
N GLY A 307 25.62 -0.82 -2.66
CA GLY A 307 26.54 -0.47 -3.74
C GLY A 307 26.07 -0.87 -5.15
N VAL A 308 24.90 -1.46 -5.28
CA VAL A 308 24.30 -1.84 -6.56
C VAL A 308 23.60 -0.63 -7.17
N LEU A 309 23.69 -0.50 -8.49
CA LEU A 309 23.00 0.55 -9.24
C LEU A 309 21.48 0.31 -9.20
N ALA A 310 20.73 1.20 -8.55
CA ALA A 310 19.27 1.13 -8.53
C ALA A 310 18.70 1.56 -9.88
N ARG A 311 17.75 0.79 -10.40
CA ARG A 311 16.99 1.17 -11.60
C ARG A 311 15.63 1.72 -11.18
N PRO A 312 15.04 2.64 -11.97
CA PRO A 312 13.66 3.04 -11.74
C PRO A 312 12.73 1.82 -11.78
N PRO A 313 11.74 1.74 -10.90
CA PRO A 313 10.76 0.68 -10.96
C PRO A 313 9.93 0.76 -12.25
N LEU A 314 9.45 -0.38 -12.72
CA LEU A 314 8.52 -0.43 -13.83
C LEU A 314 7.12 -0.02 -13.34
N PHE A 315 6.63 1.15 -13.79
CA PHE A 315 5.25 1.56 -13.50
C PHE A 315 4.28 0.89 -14.47
N ILE A 316 3.23 0.30 -13.92
CA ILE A 316 2.19 -0.43 -14.67
C ILE A 316 0.83 0.20 -14.33
N ALA A 317 0.17 0.75 -15.33
CA ALA A 317 -1.14 1.39 -15.22
C ALA A 317 -2.24 0.46 -15.73
N VAL A 318 -3.19 0.11 -14.84
CA VAL A 318 -4.29 -0.83 -15.16
C VAL A 318 -5.52 -0.05 -15.60
N GLU A 319 -5.88 -0.14 -16.87
CA GLU A 319 -6.90 0.68 -17.52
C GLU A 319 -8.34 0.34 -17.08
N GLU A 320 -8.67 -0.96 -16.88
CA GLU A 320 -10.01 -1.37 -16.48
C GLU A 320 -10.37 -0.97 -15.04
N ASN A 321 -9.36 -0.71 -14.20
CA ASN A 321 -9.58 -0.29 -12.82
C ASN A 321 -9.66 1.24 -12.74
N THR A 322 -10.83 1.78 -13.07
CA THR A 322 -11.10 3.23 -13.00
C THR A 322 -11.52 3.66 -11.60
N THR A 323 -11.28 4.93 -11.29
CA THR A 323 -11.62 5.58 -10.00
C THR A 323 -12.32 6.91 -10.27
N VAL A 324 -12.85 7.57 -9.23
CA VAL A 324 -13.39 8.96 -9.37
C VAL A 324 -12.27 9.98 -9.60
N MET A 325 -11.03 9.64 -9.32
CA MET A 325 -9.85 10.46 -9.64
C MET A 325 -9.52 10.29 -11.13
N GLN A 326 -9.06 11.35 -11.76
CA GLN A 326 -8.72 11.35 -13.19
C GLN A 326 -7.27 11.78 -13.40
N VAL A 327 -6.36 11.23 -12.57
CA VAL A 327 -4.93 11.56 -12.61
C VAL A 327 -4.17 10.41 -13.27
N HIS A 328 -3.87 10.58 -14.55
CA HIS A 328 -3.17 9.58 -15.36
C HIS A 328 -1.66 9.79 -15.34
N PRO A 329 -0.83 8.72 -15.46
CA PRO A 329 0.62 8.84 -15.44
C PRO A 329 1.17 9.71 -16.58
N ARG A 330 0.52 9.74 -17.73
CA ARG A 330 0.90 10.63 -18.87
C ARG A 330 0.82 12.11 -18.51
N GLN A 331 -0.19 12.52 -17.74
CA GLN A 331 -0.34 13.93 -17.31
C GLN A 331 0.81 14.35 -16.37
N LEU A 332 1.40 13.39 -15.68
CA LEU A 332 2.51 13.60 -14.75
C LEU A 332 3.89 13.35 -15.38
N GLY A 333 3.94 12.98 -16.66
CA GLY A 333 5.18 12.62 -17.32
C GLY A 333 5.84 11.36 -16.78
N ILE A 334 5.09 10.45 -16.12
CA ILE A 334 5.62 9.20 -15.57
C ILE A 334 5.67 8.15 -16.68
N PRO A 335 6.86 7.65 -17.06
CA PRO A 335 6.98 6.52 -17.98
C PRO A 335 6.31 5.28 -17.40
N HIS A 336 5.46 4.63 -18.18
CA HIS A 336 4.66 3.48 -17.70
C HIS A 336 4.30 2.53 -18.82
N VAL A 337 3.89 1.34 -18.43
CA VAL A 337 3.24 0.34 -19.27
C VAL A 337 1.74 0.38 -19.00
N SER A 338 0.94 0.71 -20.01
CA SER A 338 -0.51 0.54 -19.92
C SER A 338 -0.89 -0.91 -20.22
N VAL A 339 -1.73 -1.47 -19.37
CA VAL A 339 -2.31 -2.82 -19.51
C VAL A 339 -3.81 -2.76 -19.31
N THR A 340 -4.53 -3.68 -19.96
CA THR A 340 -5.99 -3.71 -19.86
C THR A 340 -6.43 -4.17 -18.47
N SER A 341 -5.80 -5.23 -17.94
CA SER A 341 -6.25 -5.91 -16.72
C SER A 341 -5.10 -6.22 -15.75
N TYR A 342 -5.45 -6.58 -14.51
CA TYR A 342 -4.47 -7.11 -13.55
C TYR A 342 -3.84 -8.42 -14.00
N LEU A 343 -4.54 -9.25 -14.79
CA LEU A 343 -3.95 -10.45 -15.35
C LEU A 343 -2.80 -10.11 -16.31
N GLU A 344 -2.99 -9.10 -17.17
CA GLU A 344 -1.93 -8.60 -18.05
C GLU A 344 -0.81 -7.95 -17.25
N ALA A 345 -1.13 -7.19 -16.18
CA ALA A 345 -0.12 -6.60 -15.29
C ALA A 345 0.78 -7.67 -14.67
N VAL A 346 0.22 -8.77 -14.18
CA VAL A 346 0.99 -9.90 -13.64
C VAL A 346 1.85 -10.54 -14.74
N GLY A 347 1.35 -10.69 -15.96
CA GLY A 347 2.13 -11.16 -17.12
C GLY A 347 3.36 -10.26 -17.40
N VAL A 348 3.18 -8.94 -17.34
CA VAL A 348 4.27 -7.95 -17.46
C VAL A 348 5.31 -8.10 -16.34
N VAL A 349 4.86 -8.30 -15.08
CA VAL A 349 5.76 -8.54 -13.94
C VAL A 349 6.59 -9.81 -14.15
N VAL A 350 5.97 -10.90 -14.58
CA VAL A 350 6.67 -12.17 -14.85
C VAL A 350 7.71 -12.00 -15.96
N ALA A 351 7.34 -11.33 -17.06
CA ALA A 351 8.28 -11.04 -18.15
C ALA A 351 9.45 -10.16 -17.68
N HIS A 352 9.18 -9.08 -16.94
CA HIS A 352 10.20 -8.18 -16.41
C HIS A 352 11.17 -8.91 -15.47
N ARG A 353 10.65 -9.73 -14.55
CA ARG A 353 11.42 -10.57 -13.65
C ARG A 353 12.31 -11.57 -14.39
N ALA A 354 11.81 -12.14 -15.49
CA ALA A 354 12.55 -13.06 -16.34
C ALA A 354 13.57 -12.37 -17.27
N GLY A 355 13.64 -11.03 -17.27
CA GLY A 355 14.50 -10.27 -18.19
C GLY A 355 13.99 -10.29 -19.65
N VAL A 356 12.72 -10.60 -19.86
CA VAL A 356 12.07 -10.64 -21.17
C VAL A 356 11.39 -9.29 -21.45
N ALA A 357 11.60 -8.74 -22.62
CA ALA A 357 10.84 -7.59 -23.09
C ALA A 357 9.36 -7.98 -23.24
N TRP A 358 8.48 -7.46 -22.37
CA TRP A 358 7.05 -7.78 -22.40
C TRP A 358 6.39 -7.48 -23.76
N SER A 359 6.90 -6.49 -24.50
CA SER A 359 6.43 -6.15 -25.86
C SER A 359 6.66 -7.27 -26.86
N SER A 360 7.64 -8.13 -26.67
CA SER A 360 7.91 -9.27 -27.56
C SER A 360 6.88 -10.39 -27.40
N LEU A 361 6.06 -10.36 -26.35
CA LEU A 361 5.00 -11.33 -26.09
C LEU A 361 3.66 -10.92 -26.73
N ARG A 362 3.63 -9.80 -27.47
CA ARG A 362 2.45 -9.33 -28.23
C ARG A 362 2.61 -9.65 -29.70
N LEU A 363 1.52 -10.06 -30.37
CA LEU A 363 1.54 -10.37 -31.81
C LEU A 363 1.77 -9.15 -32.72
N SER A 364 1.45 -7.94 -32.27
CA SER A 364 1.79 -6.70 -32.96
C SER A 364 3.23 -6.32 -32.66
N SER A 365 4.18 -6.92 -33.37
CA SER A 365 5.57 -6.45 -33.36
C SER A 365 5.61 -5.11 -34.08
N SER A 366 5.70 -4.01 -33.34
CA SER A 366 6.21 -2.77 -33.91
C SER A 366 7.64 -3.05 -34.38
N THR A 367 7.89 -2.87 -35.68
CA THR A 367 9.24 -2.87 -36.24
C THR A 367 10.09 -1.94 -35.39
N PRO A 368 11.32 -2.34 -34.97
CA PRO A 368 12.18 -1.43 -34.21
C PRO A 368 12.30 -0.12 -34.96
N GLU A 369 11.85 0.97 -34.37
CA GLU A 369 12.08 2.30 -34.92
C GLU A 369 13.59 2.49 -35.05
N LYS A 370 14.02 2.88 -36.25
CA LYS A 370 15.42 3.20 -36.52
C LYS A 370 15.80 4.36 -35.62
N LEU A 371 16.48 4.10 -34.50
CA LEU A 371 17.03 5.15 -33.65
C LEU A 371 17.92 5.99 -34.53
N GLY A 372 17.56 7.28 -34.67
CA GLY A 372 18.46 8.25 -35.31
C GLY A 372 19.84 8.20 -34.64
N SER A 373 20.87 8.23 -35.44
CA SER A 373 22.26 8.06 -35.08
C SER A 373 22.73 9.02 -33.96
N HIS A 374 22.49 8.61 -32.69
CA HIS A 374 23.24 9.15 -31.57
C HIS A 374 24.28 8.09 -31.17
N THR A 375 25.49 8.33 -31.60
CA THR A 375 26.70 7.58 -31.27
C THR A 375 26.80 7.33 -29.79
N CYS A 376 26.82 6.03 -29.45
CA CYS A 376 27.21 5.54 -28.14
C CYS A 376 28.71 5.94 -27.96
N ALA A 377 28.96 7.02 -27.24
CA ALA A 377 30.34 7.40 -26.88
C ALA A 377 30.84 6.40 -25.83
N VAL A 378 31.53 5.39 -26.29
CA VAL A 378 32.37 4.54 -25.44
C VAL A 378 33.50 5.47 -24.92
N ARG A 379 33.42 5.84 -23.64
CA ARG A 379 34.59 6.47 -22.97
C ARG A 379 35.67 5.43 -22.86
N GLY A 380 36.63 5.49 -23.84
CA GLY A 380 37.92 4.84 -23.74
C GLY A 380 38.66 5.39 -22.54
N ARG A 381 39.28 4.53 -21.76
CA ARG A 381 40.24 4.88 -20.70
C ARG A 381 41.38 5.63 -21.35
N GLY A 382 41.65 6.85 -20.88
CA GLY A 382 42.79 7.62 -21.27
C GLY A 382 44.09 6.90 -20.91
N ALA A 383 44.90 6.62 -21.92
CA ALA A 383 46.30 6.31 -21.72
C ALA A 383 47.03 7.66 -21.61
N GLU A 384 47.67 7.90 -20.49
CA GLU A 384 48.66 8.96 -20.32
C GLU A 384 49.83 8.70 -21.27
N HIS A 385 50.07 9.60 -22.19
CA HIS A 385 51.35 9.69 -22.86
C HIS A 385 52.08 10.96 -22.38
N LEU A 386 53.07 10.71 -21.54
CA LEU A 386 54.20 11.59 -21.35
C LEU A 386 54.97 11.68 -22.68
N SER A 387 55.16 12.87 -23.22
CA SER A 387 56.25 13.14 -24.16
C SER A 387 56.80 14.51 -23.86
N GLY A 388 58.08 14.45 -23.55
CA GLY A 388 58.93 15.57 -23.21
C GLY A 388 59.27 16.47 -24.39
N THR A 389 59.72 17.57 -23.97
CA THR A 389 60.45 18.64 -24.68
C THR A 389 61.42 18.18 -25.79
N GLU A 390 61.44 18.91 -26.94
CA GLU A 390 62.66 19.57 -27.44
C GLU A 390 62.34 20.47 -28.64
N SER A 391 62.77 21.69 -28.45
CA SER A 391 63.35 22.72 -29.33
C SER A 391 63.43 22.52 -30.87
N GLN A 392 62.86 23.39 -31.63
CA GLN A 392 63.49 24.47 -32.41
C GLN A 392 62.49 25.42 -33.00
#